data_2c3c9688dd133558605a76fe63c00485
#
_entry.id   2c3c9688dd133558605a76fe63c00485
#
_cell.length_a   1.000
_cell.length_b   1.000
_cell.length_c   1.000
_cell.angle_alpha   90.00
_cell.angle_beta   90.00
_cell.angle_gamma   90.00
#
_symmetry.space_group_name_H-M   'P 1'
#
loop_
_entity.id
_entity.type
_entity.pdbx_description
1 polymer ?
#
loop_
_entity_poly.entity_id
_entity_poly.type
_entity_poly.pdbx_seq_one_letter_code
_entity_poly.pdbx_strand_id
1 'polypeptide(L)'
;VDLGKKIKVGISTGDFENVEKNLEKNNVLILTNEKMDSIIRHSAEWIDEIGLIIADEIHLIGDETRGPTLEMILTKLKLLASKPQIVGLSATITNSDELANWLGCILVKNDWRPVPLSEGVYDAGQVIMSDGKKFDVEPSLRGIPIDLGVQSVKDGGQSLVFAETRTRSKALATKAADIISQLLEKKETDELEKISKKILSNNEHTELVKTLAILIKKGVAFHHAGLNQNCRQTIETEFRKGTIKLLSSTPTLAAGVNLPARRVVISNINRYNAKVGGNRPISILEYKQLCGRAGRPQYDNYGESIIVGNGNSEDLMEYYINGEPEPIVSKITDDKSLRTHVLSVIVTTPGIKKEDILDFFLQTLGGLQSRKATIKFAIDISLRF
;
A
#
# COMPACT_ATOMS: atom_id res chain seq x y z
N VAL A 1 -1.07 15.36 20.69
CA VAL A 1 -1.46 15.32 22.11
C VAL A 1 -0.20 15.56 22.90
N ASP A 2 -0.11 16.71 23.58
CA ASP A 2 1.01 17.00 24.48
C ASP A 2 0.79 16.16 25.76
N LEU A 3 1.55 15.08 25.89
CA LEU A 3 1.48 14.18 27.04
C LEU A 3 2.36 14.66 28.22
N GLY A 4 2.89 15.90 28.15
CA GLY A 4 3.71 16.49 29.23
C GLY A 4 5.04 15.81 29.51
N LYS A 5 5.39 14.76 28.74
CA LYS A 5 6.68 14.07 28.81
C LYS A 5 7.38 14.18 27.47
N LYS A 6 8.71 14.34 27.49
CA LYS A 6 9.54 14.26 26.27
C LYS A 6 9.53 12.82 25.76
N ILE A 7 8.63 12.48 24.84
CA ILE A 7 8.60 11.19 24.16
C ILE A 7 9.66 11.20 23.06
N LYS A 8 10.56 10.26 23.11
CA LYS A 8 11.57 10.04 22.05
C LYS A 8 11.01 9.06 21.04
N VAL A 9 11.01 9.43 19.77
CA VAL A 9 10.57 8.60 18.64
C VAL A 9 11.78 8.28 17.77
N GLY A 10 12.06 7.00 17.59
CA GLY A 10 13.06 6.49 16.65
C GLY A 10 12.38 5.95 15.39
N ILE A 11 12.97 6.23 14.23
CA ILE A 11 12.53 5.69 12.93
C ILE A 11 13.70 4.97 12.30
N SER A 12 13.52 3.70 11.92
CA SER A 12 14.53 2.93 11.22
C SER A 12 13.89 2.18 10.04
N THR A 13 14.22 2.65 8.82
CA THR A 13 13.63 2.20 7.54
C THR A 13 14.72 1.99 6.52
N GLY A 14 15.70 1.17 6.74
CA GLY A 14 16.78 1.07 5.77
C GLY A 14 17.65 -0.16 5.92
N ASP A 15 18.61 -0.28 5.01
CA ASP A 15 19.42 -1.45 4.79
C ASP A 15 20.05 -2.06 6.04
N PHE A 16 20.23 -3.37 5.98
CA PHE A 16 20.54 -4.31 7.05
C PHE A 16 21.85 -4.07 7.81
N GLU A 17 22.73 -3.20 7.34
CA GLU A 17 24.10 -3.10 7.85
C GLU A 17 24.31 -2.10 9.00
N ASN A 18 23.40 -1.19 9.24
CA ASN A 18 23.48 -0.29 10.37
C ASN A 18 22.49 -0.69 11.47
N VAL A 19 22.96 -1.48 12.44
CA VAL A 19 22.33 -1.52 13.76
C VAL A 19 22.47 -0.11 14.32
N GLU A 20 21.41 0.69 14.21
CA GLU A 20 21.41 2.04 14.81
C GLU A 20 21.66 1.89 16.30
N LYS A 21 22.85 2.29 16.73
CA LYS A 21 23.20 2.32 18.15
C LYS A 21 22.17 3.20 18.86
N ASN A 22 21.51 2.64 19.87
CA ASN A 22 20.59 3.31 20.78
C ASN A 22 19.09 3.29 20.39
N LEU A 23 18.62 2.32 19.64
CA LEU A 23 17.16 2.15 19.43
C LEU A 23 16.41 1.98 20.76
N GLU A 24 17.02 1.29 21.72
CA GLU A 24 16.53 1.05 23.09
C GLU A 24 16.23 2.32 23.88
N LYS A 25 16.81 3.45 23.52
CA LYS A 25 16.59 4.76 24.20
C LYS A 25 15.33 5.48 23.77
N ASN A 26 14.59 4.93 22.81
CA ASN A 26 13.36 5.53 22.32
C ASN A 26 12.15 4.93 23.02
N ASN A 27 11.15 5.78 23.26
CA ASN A 27 9.86 5.36 23.82
C ASN A 27 8.93 4.76 22.76
N VAL A 28 9.08 5.20 21.52
CA VAL A 28 8.34 4.71 20.37
C VAL A 28 9.31 4.41 19.24
N LEU A 29 9.20 3.24 18.63
CA LEU A 29 9.99 2.82 17.47
C LEU A 29 9.08 2.61 16.28
N ILE A 30 9.41 3.22 15.15
CA ILE A 30 8.73 3.02 13.87
C ILE A 30 9.72 2.28 12.97
N LEU A 31 9.36 1.04 12.60
CA LEU A 31 10.26 0.12 11.92
C LEU A 31 9.57 -0.46 10.67
N THR A 32 10.36 -0.78 9.65
CA THR A 32 9.88 -1.68 8.59
C THR A 32 9.90 -3.13 9.09
N ASN A 33 9.11 -3.99 8.43
CA ASN A 33 9.07 -5.42 8.79
C ASN A 33 10.45 -6.06 8.68
N GLU A 34 11.22 -5.75 7.64
CA GLU A 34 12.57 -6.27 7.41
C GLU A 34 13.52 -5.86 8.53
N LYS A 35 13.40 -4.61 9.01
CA LYS A 35 14.22 -4.13 10.12
C LYS A 35 13.85 -4.81 11.42
N MET A 36 12.57 -4.99 11.72
CA MET A 36 12.12 -5.70 12.91
C MET A 36 12.55 -7.17 12.89
N ASP A 37 12.43 -7.85 11.75
CA ASP A 37 12.93 -9.21 11.58
C ASP A 37 14.45 -9.31 11.84
N SER A 38 15.22 -8.34 11.33
CA SER A 38 16.66 -8.24 11.60
C SER A 38 16.95 -8.09 13.10
N ILE A 39 16.24 -7.18 13.78
CA ILE A 39 16.41 -6.94 15.23
C ILE A 39 16.10 -8.21 16.04
N ILE A 40 15.01 -8.90 15.72
CA ILE A 40 14.63 -10.15 16.37
C ILE A 40 15.71 -11.22 16.15
N ARG A 41 16.26 -11.33 14.94
CA ARG A 41 17.32 -12.32 14.63
C ARG A 41 18.64 -12.04 15.38
N HIS A 42 18.91 -10.80 15.71
CA HIS A 42 20.09 -10.42 16.49
C HIS A 42 19.84 -10.46 18.00
N SER A 43 18.68 -10.94 18.44
CA SER A 43 18.33 -11.14 19.86
C SER A 43 18.58 -9.90 20.72
N ALA A 44 18.10 -8.73 20.26
CA ALA A 44 18.25 -7.49 21.03
C ALA A 44 17.51 -7.59 22.37
N GLU A 45 18.22 -7.37 23.48
CA GLU A 45 17.72 -7.58 24.86
C GLU A 45 16.45 -6.77 25.18
N TRP A 46 16.32 -5.56 24.60
CA TRP A 46 15.17 -4.69 24.84
C TRP A 46 13.85 -5.18 24.22
N ILE A 47 13.87 -6.21 23.37
CA ILE A 47 12.64 -6.77 22.77
C ILE A 47 11.68 -7.25 23.87
N ASP A 48 12.19 -7.82 24.94
CA ASP A 48 11.37 -8.30 26.06
C ASP A 48 10.75 -7.16 26.89
N GLU A 49 11.17 -5.91 26.68
CA GLU A 49 10.61 -4.72 27.34
C GLU A 49 9.44 -4.10 26.55
N ILE A 50 9.13 -4.63 25.35
CA ILE A 50 8.04 -4.12 24.52
C ILE A 50 6.70 -4.36 25.23
N GLY A 51 5.96 -3.27 25.50
CA GLY A 51 4.63 -3.33 26.10
C GLY A 51 3.48 -3.23 25.08
N LEU A 52 3.73 -2.61 23.93
CA LEU A 52 2.72 -2.40 22.89
C LEU A 52 3.34 -2.58 21.49
N ILE A 53 2.64 -3.32 20.66
CA ILE A 53 2.97 -3.52 19.24
C ILE A 53 1.80 -3.01 18.40
N ILE A 54 2.08 -2.13 17.47
CA ILE A 54 1.10 -1.67 16.46
C ILE A 54 1.58 -2.19 15.12
N ALA A 55 0.85 -3.16 14.57
CA ALA A 55 1.09 -3.72 13.24
C ALA A 55 0.13 -3.08 12.24
N ASP A 56 0.66 -2.19 11.41
CA ASP A 56 -0.13 -1.56 10.34
C ASP A 56 -0.17 -2.46 9.10
N GLU A 57 -1.28 -2.36 8.35
CA GLU A 57 -1.52 -3.10 7.10
C GLU A 57 -1.35 -4.63 7.28
N ILE A 58 -1.89 -5.22 8.36
CA ILE A 58 -1.71 -6.66 8.65
C ILE A 58 -2.25 -7.59 7.55
N HIS A 59 -3.15 -7.10 6.68
CA HIS A 59 -3.61 -7.86 5.52
C HIS A 59 -2.47 -8.20 4.53
N LEU A 60 -1.31 -7.52 4.62
CA LEU A 60 -0.10 -7.89 3.88
C LEU A 60 0.45 -9.27 4.23
N ILE A 61 -0.06 -9.95 5.25
CA ILE A 61 0.24 -11.38 5.50
C ILE A 61 -0.12 -12.24 4.28
N GLY A 62 -1.15 -11.86 3.51
CA GLY A 62 -1.49 -12.50 2.24
C GLY A 62 -0.54 -12.22 1.06
N ASP A 63 0.40 -11.26 1.20
CA ASP A 63 1.37 -10.94 0.15
C ASP A 63 2.43 -12.04 0.04
N GLU A 64 2.70 -12.49 -1.19
CA GLU A 64 3.61 -13.61 -1.47
C GLU A 64 5.06 -13.35 -1.03
N THR A 65 5.48 -12.10 -0.96
CA THR A 65 6.88 -11.72 -0.67
C THR A 65 7.08 -11.20 0.75
N ARG A 66 6.19 -10.35 1.22
CA ARG A 66 6.27 -9.69 2.53
C ARG A 66 5.50 -10.42 3.61
N GLY A 67 4.46 -11.16 3.22
CA GLY A 67 3.56 -11.85 4.14
C GLY A 67 4.26 -12.81 5.09
N PRO A 68 5.10 -13.73 4.60
CA PRO A 68 5.79 -14.67 5.48
C PRO A 68 6.66 -14.00 6.56
N THR A 69 7.37 -12.92 6.20
CA THR A 69 8.19 -12.17 7.15
C THR A 69 7.34 -11.48 8.21
N LEU A 70 6.25 -10.82 7.81
CA LEU A 70 5.32 -10.17 8.74
C LEU A 70 4.67 -11.18 9.70
N GLU A 71 4.22 -12.31 9.18
CA GLU A 71 3.62 -13.38 9.97
C GLU A 71 4.60 -13.94 11.00
N MET A 72 5.86 -14.19 10.61
CA MET A 72 6.92 -14.64 11.51
C MET A 72 7.21 -13.64 12.62
N ILE A 73 7.30 -12.36 12.29
CA ILE A 73 7.51 -11.29 13.26
C ILE A 73 6.38 -11.28 14.29
N LEU A 74 5.13 -11.24 13.83
CA LEU A 74 3.98 -11.19 14.72
C LEU A 74 3.86 -12.46 15.58
N THR A 75 4.18 -13.62 15.02
CA THR A 75 4.21 -14.88 15.79
C THR A 75 5.27 -14.82 16.90
N LYS A 76 6.50 -14.42 16.58
CA LYS A 76 7.59 -14.30 17.57
C LYS A 76 7.25 -13.29 18.67
N LEU A 77 6.74 -12.11 18.28
CA LEU A 77 6.37 -11.04 19.21
C LEU A 77 5.19 -11.46 20.12
N LYS A 78 4.22 -12.20 19.59
CA LYS A 78 3.10 -12.74 20.38
C LYS A 78 3.58 -13.73 21.46
N LEU A 79 4.67 -14.44 21.21
CA LEU A 79 5.24 -15.45 22.09
C LEU A 79 6.25 -14.88 23.10
N LEU A 80 6.51 -13.57 23.11
CA LEU A 80 7.40 -12.94 24.11
C LEU A 80 6.88 -13.15 25.54
N ALA A 81 7.82 -13.29 26.46
CA ALA A 81 7.52 -13.45 27.89
C ALA A 81 6.79 -12.23 28.47
N SER A 82 7.07 -11.03 27.96
CA SER A 82 6.40 -9.77 28.33
C SER A 82 4.91 -9.71 27.97
N LYS A 83 4.44 -10.58 27.07
CA LYS A 83 3.06 -10.61 26.56
C LYS A 83 2.57 -9.21 26.14
N PRO A 84 3.22 -8.56 25.18
CA PRO A 84 2.85 -7.20 24.75
C PRO A 84 1.42 -7.16 24.23
N GLN A 85 0.75 -6.02 24.43
CA GLN A 85 -0.52 -5.77 23.76
C GLN A 85 -0.28 -5.64 22.26
N ILE A 86 -1.08 -6.33 21.44
CA ILE A 86 -0.99 -6.26 19.98
C ILE A 86 -2.22 -5.51 19.44
N VAL A 87 -1.98 -4.49 18.62
CA VAL A 87 -2.99 -3.77 17.86
C VAL A 87 -2.70 -3.98 16.38
N GLY A 88 -3.60 -4.66 15.69
CA GLY A 88 -3.52 -4.87 14.25
C GLY A 88 -4.44 -3.90 13.50
N LEU A 89 -3.91 -3.17 12.53
CA LEU A 89 -4.69 -2.31 11.64
C LEU A 89 -4.74 -2.95 10.25
N SER A 90 -5.92 -3.05 9.69
CA SER A 90 -6.15 -3.73 8.41
C SER A 90 -7.12 -2.96 7.53
N ALA A 91 -6.95 -3.09 6.20
CA ALA A 91 -8.04 -2.85 5.27
C ALA A 91 -9.17 -3.86 5.52
N THR A 92 -10.33 -3.64 4.89
CA THR A 92 -11.45 -4.60 4.93
C THR A 92 -11.03 -5.94 4.35
N ILE A 93 -11.22 -7.00 5.12
CA ILE A 93 -10.94 -8.40 4.75
C ILE A 93 -12.09 -9.29 5.22
N THR A 94 -12.33 -10.41 4.54
CA THR A 94 -13.46 -11.30 4.87
C THR A 94 -13.21 -12.15 6.12
N ASN A 95 -11.99 -12.65 6.33
CA ASN A 95 -11.63 -13.51 7.46
C ASN A 95 -10.97 -12.78 8.63
N SER A 96 -11.42 -11.57 8.93
CA SER A 96 -10.89 -10.76 10.05
C SER A 96 -11.00 -11.43 11.40
N ASP A 97 -12.04 -12.26 11.63
CA ASP A 97 -12.23 -13.04 12.85
C ASP A 97 -11.12 -14.07 13.05
N GLU A 98 -10.69 -14.72 11.96
CA GLU A 98 -9.59 -15.68 11.99
C GLU A 98 -8.26 -15.02 12.37
N LEU A 99 -7.97 -13.84 11.78
CA LEU A 99 -6.77 -13.08 12.13
C LEU A 99 -6.80 -12.61 13.58
N ALA A 100 -7.94 -12.10 14.05
CA ALA A 100 -8.11 -11.67 15.43
C ALA A 100 -7.90 -12.84 16.41
N ASN A 101 -8.47 -14.00 16.14
CA ASN A 101 -8.28 -15.21 16.92
C ASN A 101 -6.81 -15.66 16.94
N TRP A 102 -6.14 -15.66 15.78
CA TRP A 102 -4.72 -15.98 15.69
C TRP A 102 -3.85 -15.05 16.54
N LEU A 103 -4.10 -13.74 16.48
CA LEU A 103 -3.35 -12.75 17.26
C LEU A 103 -3.75 -12.69 18.74
N GLY A 104 -4.89 -13.30 19.11
CA GLY A 104 -5.47 -13.19 20.44
C GLY A 104 -6.02 -11.80 20.74
N CYS A 105 -6.53 -11.11 19.70
CA CYS A 105 -7.04 -9.74 19.77
C CYS A 105 -8.57 -9.72 19.76
N ILE A 106 -9.14 -8.63 20.29
CA ILE A 106 -10.56 -8.32 20.13
C ILE A 106 -10.75 -7.70 18.75
N LEU A 107 -11.70 -8.25 17.97
CA LEU A 107 -12.02 -7.70 16.65
C LEU A 107 -12.93 -6.48 16.78
N VAL A 108 -12.51 -5.37 16.15
CA VAL A 108 -13.31 -4.16 15.99
C VAL A 108 -13.52 -3.92 14.50
N LYS A 109 -14.76 -3.99 14.05
CA LYS A 109 -15.16 -3.66 12.66
C LYS A 109 -15.85 -2.30 12.64
N ASN A 110 -15.49 -1.46 11.69
CA ASN A 110 -16.11 -0.16 11.51
C ASN A 110 -16.13 0.22 10.03
N ASP A 111 -17.31 0.44 9.48
CA ASP A 111 -17.53 0.84 8.09
C ASP A 111 -17.56 2.35 7.90
N TRP A 112 -17.31 3.11 8.97
CA TRP A 112 -17.32 4.56 8.90
C TRP A 112 -16.24 5.12 7.97
N ARG A 113 -16.63 6.05 7.11
CA ARG A 113 -15.72 6.84 6.26
C ARG A 113 -15.92 8.33 6.51
N PRO A 114 -14.82 9.11 6.58
CA PRO A 114 -14.92 10.56 6.73
C PRO A 114 -15.54 11.26 5.51
N VAL A 115 -15.40 10.66 4.33
CA VAL A 115 -15.95 11.15 3.05
C VAL A 115 -16.68 10.00 2.38
N PRO A 116 -17.98 10.12 2.05
CA PRO A 116 -18.72 9.11 1.31
C PRO A 116 -18.04 8.76 -0.01
N LEU A 117 -17.98 7.48 -0.34
CA LEU A 117 -17.40 6.96 -1.58
C LEU A 117 -18.51 6.59 -2.56
N SER A 118 -18.42 7.08 -3.79
CA SER A 118 -19.21 6.62 -4.92
C SER A 118 -18.29 5.87 -5.88
N GLU A 119 -18.65 4.65 -6.21
CA GLU A 119 -17.87 3.78 -7.10
C GLU A 119 -18.61 3.63 -8.43
N GLY A 120 -17.89 3.56 -9.55
CA GLY A 120 -18.49 3.44 -10.87
C GLY A 120 -17.56 2.79 -11.88
N VAL A 121 -18.14 2.44 -13.03
CA VAL A 121 -17.44 1.84 -14.17
C VAL A 121 -17.68 2.68 -15.41
N TYR A 122 -16.62 2.95 -16.17
CA TYR A 122 -16.73 3.58 -17.47
C TYR A 122 -17.15 2.55 -18.52
N ASP A 123 -18.20 2.89 -19.28
CA ASP A 123 -18.73 2.09 -20.39
C ASP A 123 -19.17 2.98 -21.55
N ALA A 124 -18.66 2.72 -22.74
CA ALA A 124 -19.11 3.27 -24.02
C ALA A 124 -19.45 4.79 -24.02
N GLY A 125 -18.62 5.62 -23.39
CA GLY A 125 -18.79 7.07 -23.34
C GLY A 125 -19.47 7.59 -22.08
N GLN A 126 -19.93 6.73 -21.21
CA GLN A 126 -20.56 7.07 -19.93
C GLN A 126 -19.87 6.42 -18.74
N VAL A 127 -20.00 7.03 -17.59
CA VAL A 127 -19.73 6.37 -16.30
C VAL A 127 -21.06 5.96 -15.68
N ILE A 128 -21.16 4.70 -15.30
CA ILE A 128 -22.29 4.14 -14.57
C ILE A 128 -21.86 4.00 -13.11
N MET A 129 -22.51 4.73 -12.20
CA MET A 129 -22.21 4.70 -10.77
C MET A 129 -23.01 3.60 -10.07
N SER A 130 -22.55 3.11 -8.93
CA SER A 130 -23.19 2.07 -8.12
C SER A 130 -24.59 2.47 -7.60
N ASP A 131 -24.87 3.77 -7.46
CA ASP A 131 -26.20 4.30 -7.10
C ASP A 131 -27.14 4.46 -8.30
N GLY A 132 -26.74 4.00 -9.48
CA GLY A 132 -27.49 4.07 -10.73
C GLY A 132 -27.37 5.39 -11.48
N LYS A 133 -26.70 6.39 -10.93
CA LYS A 133 -26.44 7.64 -11.68
C LYS A 133 -25.50 7.39 -12.84
N LYS A 134 -25.70 8.18 -13.90
CA LYS A 134 -24.85 8.14 -15.10
C LYS A 134 -24.42 9.55 -15.47
N PHE A 135 -23.21 9.67 -15.98
CA PHE A 135 -22.75 10.91 -16.59
C PHE A 135 -21.87 10.64 -17.80
N ASP A 136 -21.93 11.55 -18.76
CA ASP A 136 -21.19 11.44 -20.01
C ASP A 136 -19.73 11.81 -19.84
N VAL A 137 -18.86 11.14 -20.59
CA VAL A 137 -17.45 11.43 -20.70
C VAL A 137 -17.13 11.67 -22.17
N GLU A 138 -16.75 12.88 -22.51
CA GLU A 138 -16.30 13.21 -23.86
C GLU A 138 -14.92 12.62 -24.13
N PRO A 139 -14.82 11.59 -25.00
CA PRO A 139 -13.55 10.97 -25.30
C PRO A 139 -12.62 11.94 -26.04
N SER A 140 -11.36 11.99 -25.67
CA SER A 140 -10.35 12.74 -26.37
C SER A 140 -9.15 11.88 -26.77
N LEU A 141 -8.25 12.43 -27.59
CA LEU A 141 -7.00 11.76 -27.96
C LEU A 141 -6.08 11.50 -26.76
N ARG A 142 -6.35 12.08 -25.59
CA ARG A 142 -5.61 11.82 -24.34
C ARG A 142 -5.95 10.47 -23.74
N GLY A 143 -7.16 9.98 -24.00
CA GLY A 143 -7.69 8.71 -23.50
C GLY A 143 -8.50 8.85 -22.21
N ILE A 144 -9.48 7.99 -22.06
CA ILE A 144 -10.51 8.02 -21.02
C ILE A 144 -9.99 8.23 -19.58
N PRO A 145 -8.91 7.55 -19.12
CA PRO A 145 -8.44 7.79 -17.76
C PRO A 145 -8.04 9.25 -17.50
N ILE A 146 -7.51 9.92 -18.51
CA ILE A 146 -7.12 11.33 -18.40
C ILE A 146 -8.34 12.24 -18.54
N ASP A 147 -9.27 11.92 -19.42
CA ASP A 147 -10.50 12.72 -19.61
C ASP A 147 -11.31 12.75 -18.30
N LEU A 148 -11.46 11.60 -17.64
CA LEU A 148 -12.06 11.50 -16.30
C LEU A 148 -11.30 12.30 -15.24
N GLY A 149 -9.97 12.21 -15.24
CA GLY A 149 -9.13 12.97 -14.32
C GLY A 149 -9.25 14.48 -14.52
N VAL A 150 -9.22 14.92 -15.77
CA VAL A 150 -9.36 16.34 -16.15
C VAL A 150 -10.74 16.88 -15.78
N GLN A 151 -11.80 16.09 -15.99
CA GLN A 151 -13.16 16.48 -15.62
C GLN A 151 -13.24 16.82 -14.12
N SER A 152 -12.71 15.95 -13.24
CA SER A 152 -12.69 16.22 -11.81
C SER A 152 -11.88 17.48 -11.45
N VAL A 153 -10.79 17.77 -12.16
CA VAL A 153 -10.01 19.00 -11.94
C VAL A 153 -10.78 20.23 -12.38
N LYS A 154 -11.48 20.19 -13.51
CA LYS A 154 -12.38 21.28 -13.96
C LYS A 154 -13.46 21.59 -12.92
N ASP A 155 -13.94 20.57 -12.21
CA ASP A 155 -14.93 20.71 -11.13
C ASP A 155 -14.29 21.13 -9.78
N GLY A 156 -13.03 21.57 -9.78
CA GLY A 156 -12.30 22.04 -8.59
C GLY A 156 -11.75 20.95 -7.70
N GLY A 157 -11.77 19.67 -8.14
CA GLY A 157 -11.18 18.54 -7.42
C GLY A 157 -9.71 18.29 -7.77
N GLN A 158 -9.15 17.28 -7.13
CA GLN A 158 -7.88 16.65 -7.54
C GLN A 158 -8.15 15.26 -8.05
N SER A 159 -7.26 14.76 -8.92
CA SER A 159 -7.38 13.42 -9.49
C SER A 159 -6.14 12.60 -9.27
N LEU A 160 -6.35 11.35 -8.89
CA LEU A 160 -5.32 10.31 -8.80
C LEU A 160 -5.64 9.21 -9.84
N VAL A 161 -4.75 9.06 -10.82
CA VAL A 161 -4.91 8.07 -11.90
C VAL A 161 -3.91 6.94 -11.71
N PHE A 162 -4.42 5.74 -11.38
CA PHE A 162 -3.59 4.57 -11.22
C PHE A 162 -3.27 3.91 -12.57
N ALA A 163 -1.99 3.72 -12.82
CA ALA A 163 -1.45 3.09 -14.01
C ALA A 163 -0.78 1.76 -13.68
N GLU A 164 -0.85 0.79 -14.58
CA GLU A 164 -0.32 -0.55 -14.39
C GLU A 164 1.22 -0.62 -14.38
N THR A 165 1.90 0.34 -15.03
CA THR A 165 3.37 0.38 -15.14
C THR A 165 3.94 1.78 -14.92
N ARG A 166 5.25 1.84 -14.59
CA ARG A 166 6.01 3.10 -14.47
C ARG A 166 5.96 3.92 -15.75
N THR A 167 6.15 3.28 -16.90
CA THR A 167 6.09 3.91 -18.22
C THR A 167 4.70 4.48 -18.50
N ARG A 168 3.65 3.72 -18.18
CA ARG A 168 2.27 4.16 -18.37
C ARG A 168 1.92 5.33 -17.48
N SER A 169 2.37 5.32 -16.21
CA SER A 169 2.18 6.42 -15.27
C SER A 169 2.78 7.73 -15.81
N LYS A 170 4.04 7.70 -16.29
CA LYS A 170 4.67 8.86 -16.96
C LYS A 170 3.90 9.31 -18.19
N ALA A 171 3.47 8.37 -19.06
CA ALA A 171 2.74 8.68 -20.28
C ALA A 171 1.37 9.35 -20.00
N LEU A 172 0.61 8.83 -19.02
CA LEU A 172 -0.67 9.43 -18.63
C LEU A 172 -0.49 10.85 -18.08
N ALA A 173 0.49 11.07 -17.20
CA ALA A 173 0.83 12.40 -16.68
C ALA A 173 1.18 13.36 -17.81
N THR A 174 1.97 12.91 -18.78
CA THR A 174 2.36 13.74 -19.94
C THR A 174 1.15 14.15 -20.78
N LYS A 175 0.22 13.23 -21.00
CA LYS A 175 -1.01 13.51 -21.77
C LYS A 175 -1.96 14.48 -21.07
N ALA A 176 -1.95 14.53 -19.73
CA ALA A 176 -2.76 15.44 -18.95
C ALA A 176 -2.21 16.88 -18.90
N ALA A 177 -0.90 17.04 -19.08
CA ALA A 177 -0.19 18.25 -18.71
C ALA A 177 -0.69 19.52 -19.40
N ASP A 178 -0.91 19.49 -20.72
CA ASP A 178 -1.29 20.68 -21.46
C ASP A 178 -2.69 21.18 -21.11
N ILE A 179 -3.64 20.27 -20.91
CA ILE A 179 -5.01 20.67 -20.56
C ILE A 179 -5.08 21.14 -19.10
N ILE A 180 -4.37 20.50 -18.17
CA ILE A 180 -4.33 20.94 -16.79
C ILE A 180 -3.68 22.33 -16.67
N SER A 181 -2.60 22.59 -17.43
CA SER A 181 -1.93 23.89 -17.39
C SER A 181 -2.84 25.06 -17.81
N GLN A 182 -3.84 24.80 -18.66
CA GLN A 182 -4.82 25.82 -19.08
C GLN A 182 -5.86 26.13 -17.99
N LEU A 183 -5.99 25.25 -16.98
CA LEU A 183 -6.93 25.41 -15.88
C LEU A 183 -6.29 26.10 -14.65
N LEU A 184 -4.97 26.33 -14.69
CA LEU A 184 -4.23 26.91 -13.55
C LEU A 184 -4.38 28.42 -13.51
N GLU A 185 -4.55 28.96 -12.31
CA GLU A 185 -4.44 30.37 -12.05
C GLU A 185 -2.97 30.84 -12.08
N LYS A 186 -2.73 32.12 -12.32
CA LYS A 186 -1.37 32.70 -12.35
C LYS A 186 -0.60 32.43 -11.04
N LYS A 187 -1.25 32.56 -9.89
CA LYS A 187 -0.65 32.29 -8.58
C LYS A 187 -0.19 30.84 -8.44
N GLU A 188 -0.98 29.89 -8.92
CA GLU A 188 -0.66 28.47 -8.91
C GLU A 188 0.52 28.16 -9.83
N THR A 189 0.54 28.78 -11.01
CA THR A 189 1.65 28.63 -11.97
C THR A 189 2.97 29.12 -11.37
N ASP A 190 2.97 30.28 -10.69
CA ASP A 190 4.16 30.84 -10.04
C ASP A 190 4.68 29.94 -8.90
N GLU A 191 3.78 29.30 -8.15
CA GLU A 191 4.14 28.34 -7.10
C GLU A 191 4.72 27.05 -7.69
N LEU A 192 4.08 26.48 -8.69
CA LEU A 192 4.53 25.29 -9.39
C LEU A 192 5.90 25.49 -10.06
N GLU A 193 6.18 26.68 -10.56
CA GLU A 193 7.50 26.99 -11.10
C GLU A 193 8.60 26.95 -10.03
N LYS A 194 8.33 27.45 -8.82
CA LYS A 194 9.27 27.37 -7.68
C LYS A 194 9.54 25.91 -7.30
N ILE A 195 8.48 25.08 -7.24
CA ILE A 195 8.59 23.67 -6.93
C ILE A 195 9.42 22.93 -7.99
N SER A 196 9.16 23.21 -9.27
CA SER A 196 9.92 22.65 -10.39
C SER A 196 11.42 22.98 -10.29
N LYS A 197 11.77 24.25 -9.99
CA LYS A 197 13.15 24.68 -9.77
C LYS A 197 13.78 23.95 -8.57
N LYS A 198 13.04 23.79 -7.46
CA LYS A 198 13.50 23.06 -6.27
C LYS A 198 13.80 21.60 -6.58
N ILE A 199 12.96 20.92 -7.38
CA ILE A 199 13.22 19.54 -7.80
C ILE A 199 14.50 19.44 -8.61
N LEU A 200 14.72 20.34 -9.55
CA LEU A 200 15.95 20.35 -10.35
C LEU A 200 17.20 20.64 -9.51
N SER A 201 17.14 21.60 -8.58
CA SER A 201 18.30 21.96 -7.76
C SER A 201 18.70 20.89 -6.73
N ASN A 202 17.74 20.11 -6.24
CA ASN A 202 17.96 19.16 -5.14
C ASN A 202 18.18 17.71 -5.61
N ASN A 203 18.22 17.47 -6.91
CA ASN A 203 18.34 16.11 -7.45
C ASN A 203 19.28 16.08 -8.67
N GLU A 204 19.82 14.91 -8.96
CA GLU A 204 20.57 14.71 -10.20
C GLU A 204 19.68 14.96 -11.42
N HIS A 205 20.22 15.62 -12.42
CA HIS A 205 19.50 16.05 -13.63
C HIS A 205 19.30 14.89 -14.62
N THR A 206 18.73 13.79 -14.16
CA THR A 206 18.34 12.67 -15.03
C THR A 206 17.17 13.06 -15.93
N GLU A 207 16.99 12.38 -17.05
CA GLU A 207 15.84 12.62 -17.95
C GLU A 207 14.49 12.43 -17.26
N LEU A 208 14.44 11.56 -16.24
CA LEU A 208 13.25 11.33 -15.43
C LEU A 208 12.92 12.57 -14.57
N VAL A 209 13.92 13.13 -13.89
CA VAL A 209 13.79 14.34 -13.07
C VAL A 209 13.46 15.57 -13.90
N LYS A 210 14.11 15.74 -15.06
CA LYS A 210 13.78 16.83 -15.99
C LYS A 210 12.33 16.76 -16.48
N THR A 211 11.88 15.57 -16.88
CA THR A 211 10.48 15.36 -17.30
C THR A 211 9.53 15.69 -16.17
N LEU A 212 9.80 15.22 -14.94
CA LEU A 212 8.99 15.50 -13.78
C LEU A 212 8.89 17.01 -13.51
N ALA A 213 9.99 17.74 -13.56
CA ALA A 213 10.02 19.16 -13.34
C ALA A 213 9.19 19.94 -14.37
N ILE A 214 9.21 19.52 -15.64
CA ILE A 214 8.37 20.09 -16.71
C ILE A 214 6.88 19.85 -16.41
N LEU A 215 6.52 18.64 -16.01
CA LEU A 215 5.13 18.27 -15.71
C LEU A 215 4.60 19.02 -14.48
N ILE A 216 5.42 19.17 -13.45
CA ILE A 216 5.04 19.92 -12.23
C ILE A 216 4.70 21.38 -12.56
N LYS A 217 5.44 22.05 -13.43
CA LYS A 217 5.09 23.41 -13.90
C LYS A 217 3.68 23.49 -14.49
N LYS A 218 3.17 22.37 -15.01
CA LYS A 218 1.84 22.24 -15.60
C LYS A 218 0.78 21.70 -14.63
N GLY A 219 1.09 21.63 -13.32
CA GLY A 219 0.17 21.15 -12.29
C GLY A 219 -0.05 19.64 -12.27
N VAL A 220 0.81 18.88 -12.93
CA VAL A 220 0.72 17.42 -13.06
C VAL A 220 2.00 16.76 -12.59
N ALA A 221 1.88 15.55 -12.00
CA ALA A 221 3.04 14.75 -11.69
C ALA A 221 2.79 13.25 -11.95
N PHE A 222 3.88 12.49 -11.99
CA PHE A 222 3.81 11.03 -11.91
C PHE A 222 4.56 10.54 -10.67
N HIS A 223 4.13 9.40 -10.11
CA HIS A 223 4.74 8.82 -8.92
C HIS A 223 4.91 7.31 -9.07
N HIS A 224 6.12 6.82 -8.83
CA HIS A 224 6.44 5.39 -8.79
C HIS A 224 7.77 5.16 -8.05
N ALA A 225 8.03 3.91 -7.66
CA ALA A 225 9.23 3.53 -6.89
C ALA A 225 10.59 3.80 -7.60
N GLY A 226 10.59 4.10 -8.91
CA GLY A 226 11.79 4.50 -9.64
C GLY A 226 12.22 5.96 -9.45
N LEU A 227 11.40 6.79 -8.78
CA LEU A 227 11.79 8.14 -8.37
C LEU A 227 12.60 8.07 -7.08
N ASN A 228 13.59 8.96 -6.94
CA ASN A 228 14.31 9.11 -5.68
C ASN A 228 13.41 9.65 -4.56
N GLN A 229 13.85 9.52 -3.33
CA GLN A 229 13.07 9.89 -2.15
C GLN A 229 12.68 11.38 -2.12
N ASN A 230 13.61 12.28 -2.47
CA ASN A 230 13.34 13.73 -2.47
C ASN A 230 12.24 14.10 -3.47
N CYS A 231 12.26 13.53 -4.68
CA CYS A 231 11.20 13.73 -5.67
C CYS A 231 9.86 13.22 -5.15
N ARG A 232 9.82 12.00 -4.60
CA ARG A 232 8.60 11.42 -4.05
C ARG A 232 8.01 12.29 -2.94
N GLN A 233 8.80 12.65 -1.94
CA GLN A 233 8.37 13.51 -0.83
C GLN A 233 7.85 14.87 -1.29
N THR A 234 8.50 15.48 -2.30
CA THR A 234 8.05 16.76 -2.87
C THR A 234 6.70 16.60 -3.54
N ILE A 235 6.52 15.58 -4.40
CA ILE A 235 5.23 15.30 -5.07
C ILE A 235 4.13 15.06 -4.03
N GLU A 236 4.40 14.23 -3.05
CA GLU A 236 3.44 13.87 -1.99
C GLU A 236 3.01 15.10 -1.19
N THR A 237 3.95 15.94 -0.83
CA THR A 237 3.68 17.18 -0.10
C THR A 237 2.84 18.15 -0.93
N GLU A 238 3.20 18.36 -2.18
CA GLU A 238 2.52 19.34 -3.04
C GLU A 238 1.17 18.81 -3.56
N PHE A 239 1.00 17.50 -3.71
CA PHE A 239 -0.30 16.92 -4.00
C PHE A 239 -1.25 17.05 -2.78
N ARG A 240 -0.77 16.78 -1.56
CA ARG A 240 -1.56 16.98 -0.33
C ARG A 240 -2.05 18.43 -0.15
N LYS A 241 -1.23 19.42 -0.53
CA LYS A 241 -1.59 20.84 -0.49
C LYS A 241 -2.60 21.26 -1.58
N GLY A 242 -2.83 20.42 -2.58
CA GLY A 242 -3.67 20.77 -3.72
C GLY A 242 -2.96 21.54 -4.83
N THR A 243 -1.64 21.77 -4.72
CA THR A 243 -0.84 22.48 -5.72
C THR A 243 -0.71 21.66 -7.00
N ILE A 244 -0.45 20.35 -6.90
CA ILE A 244 -0.52 19.41 -8.02
C ILE A 244 -1.98 18.96 -8.16
N LYS A 245 -2.56 19.15 -9.34
CA LYS A 245 -3.98 18.90 -9.62
C LYS A 245 -4.26 17.45 -10.03
N LEU A 246 -3.35 16.87 -10.81
CA LEU A 246 -3.47 15.50 -11.28
C LEU A 246 -2.17 14.74 -11.02
N LEU A 247 -2.29 13.61 -10.36
CA LEU A 247 -1.20 12.68 -10.09
C LEU A 247 -1.46 11.34 -10.79
N SER A 248 -0.54 10.91 -11.66
CA SER A 248 -0.57 9.54 -12.18
C SER A 248 0.42 8.68 -11.41
N SER A 249 -0.01 7.53 -10.91
CA SER A 249 0.82 6.70 -10.05
C SER A 249 0.70 5.20 -10.35
N THR A 250 1.75 4.46 -10.02
CA THR A 250 1.62 3.00 -9.87
C THR A 250 0.98 2.67 -8.53
N PRO A 251 0.33 1.50 -8.39
CA PRO A 251 -0.38 1.12 -7.16
C PRO A 251 0.48 0.99 -5.91
N THR A 252 1.79 0.90 -6.05
CA THR A 252 2.72 0.94 -4.91
C THR A 252 2.55 2.20 -4.03
N LEU A 253 1.97 3.28 -4.59
CA LEU A 253 1.58 4.46 -3.83
C LEU A 253 0.45 4.16 -2.84
N ALA A 254 -0.51 3.32 -3.22
CA ALA A 254 -1.67 3.04 -2.37
C ALA A 254 -1.28 2.32 -1.07
N ALA A 255 -0.20 1.53 -1.08
CA ALA A 255 0.24 0.70 0.03
C ALA A 255 1.17 1.39 1.05
N GLY A 256 1.47 2.69 0.92
CA GLY A 256 2.44 3.29 1.85
C GLY A 256 2.32 4.79 2.06
N VAL A 257 1.50 5.48 1.27
CA VAL A 257 1.40 6.94 1.37
C VAL A 257 -0.06 7.38 1.35
N ASN A 258 -0.44 8.22 2.31
CA ASN A 258 -1.79 8.77 2.35
C ASN A 258 -1.88 10.00 1.42
N LEU A 259 -2.34 9.77 0.19
CA LEU A 259 -2.59 10.79 -0.84
C LEU A 259 -4.02 10.68 -1.36
N PRO A 260 -4.99 11.23 -0.66
CA PRO A 260 -6.37 11.23 -1.10
C PRO A 260 -6.58 12.24 -2.23
N ALA A 261 -7.50 11.91 -3.14
CA ALA A 261 -7.96 12.77 -4.23
C ALA A 261 -9.48 12.74 -4.31
N ARG A 262 -10.14 13.77 -4.82
CA ARG A 262 -11.59 13.71 -5.02
C ARG A 262 -11.97 12.53 -5.91
N ARG A 263 -11.28 12.38 -7.06
CA ARG A 263 -11.51 11.26 -7.98
C ARG A 263 -10.29 10.39 -8.13
N VAL A 264 -10.50 9.10 -7.94
CA VAL A 264 -9.55 8.04 -8.26
C VAL A 264 -9.97 7.39 -9.56
N VAL A 265 -9.05 7.24 -10.50
CA VAL A 265 -9.28 6.55 -11.77
C VAL A 265 -8.36 5.35 -11.84
N ILE A 266 -8.92 4.16 -11.97
CA ILE A 266 -8.18 2.93 -12.18
C ILE A 266 -8.12 2.67 -13.67
N SER A 267 -6.98 3.00 -14.29
CA SER A 267 -6.86 3.02 -15.76
C SER A 267 -6.84 1.63 -16.39
N ASN A 268 -6.55 0.61 -15.62
CA ASN A 268 -6.57 -0.79 -16.05
C ASN A 268 -6.65 -1.69 -14.81
N ILE A 269 -7.51 -2.70 -14.87
CA ILE A 269 -7.65 -3.72 -13.82
C ILE A 269 -6.67 -4.87 -13.98
N ASN A 270 -5.96 -4.98 -15.11
CA ASN A 270 -5.04 -6.06 -15.38
C ASN A 270 -3.59 -5.66 -15.08
N ARG A 271 -2.84 -6.60 -14.50
CA ARG A 271 -1.41 -6.46 -14.26
C ARG A 271 -0.63 -7.65 -14.78
N TYR A 272 0.58 -7.37 -15.22
CA TYR A 272 1.51 -8.43 -15.59
C TYR A 272 1.97 -9.19 -14.33
N ASN A 273 1.75 -10.50 -14.33
CA ASN A 273 2.23 -11.40 -13.30
C ASN A 273 3.36 -12.27 -13.88
N ALA A 274 4.57 -12.03 -13.39
CA ALA A 274 5.77 -12.72 -13.91
C ALA A 274 5.78 -14.24 -13.65
N LYS A 275 5.09 -14.71 -12.57
CA LYS A 275 4.99 -16.14 -12.27
C LYS A 275 4.16 -16.91 -13.28
N VAL A 276 3.17 -16.25 -13.85
CA VAL A 276 2.24 -16.87 -14.82
C VAL A 276 2.60 -16.49 -16.25
N GLY A 277 3.51 -15.53 -16.42
CA GLY A 277 3.91 -15.04 -17.75
C GLY A 277 2.82 -14.28 -18.49
N GLY A 278 1.83 -13.70 -17.79
CA GLY A 278 0.68 -13.04 -18.41
C GLY A 278 0.01 -12.00 -17.53
N ASN A 279 -0.97 -11.30 -18.11
CA ASN A 279 -1.78 -10.35 -17.36
C ASN A 279 -2.85 -11.06 -16.53
N ARG A 280 -3.05 -10.61 -15.29
CA ARG A 280 -4.13 -11.03 -14.40
C ARG A 280 -4.90 -9.84 -13.86
N PRO A 281 -6.21 -10.00 -13.62
CA PRO A 281 -6.98 -9.01 -12.89
C PRO A 281 -6.39 -8.76 -11.50
N ILE A 282 -6.47 -7.52 -11.02
CA ILE A 282 -6.14 -7.20 -9.63
C ILE A 282 -7.17 -7.86 -8.69
N SER A 283 -6.78 -8.12 -7.44
CA SER A 283 -7.72 -8.62 -6.44
C SER A 283 -8.76 -7.56 -6.04
N ILE A 284 -9.89 -7.99 -5.49
CA ILE A 284 -10.88 -7.06 -4.93
C ILE A 284 -10.28 -6.29 -3.76
N LEU A 285 -9.47 -6.92 -2.93
CA LEU A 285 -8.74 -6.27 -1.85
C LEU A 285 -7.88 -5.11 -2.38
N GLU A 286 -7.10 -5.34 -3.44
CA GLU A 286 -6.27 -4.31 -4.05
C GLU A 286 -7.14 -3.18 -4.64
N TYR A 287 -8.21 -3.51 -5.33
CA TYR A 287 -9.18 -2.54 -5.84
C TYR A 287 -9.72 -1.65 -4.70
N LYS A 288 -10.18 -2.24 -3.59
CA LYS A 288 -10.72 -1.50 -2.44
C LYS A 288 -9.66 -0.59 -1.79
N GLN A 289 -8.39 -0.99 -1.76
CA GLN A 289 -7.27 -0.14 -1.31
C GLN A 289 -7.06 1.09 -2.21
N LEU A 290 -7.15 0.89 -3.54
CA LEU A 290 -7.07 2.00 -4.49
C LEU A 290 -8.26 2.96 -4.32
N CYS A 291 -9.48 2.44 -4.23
CA CYS A 291 -10.70 3.21 -3.99
C CYS A 291 -10.67 3.95 -2.65
N GLY A 292 -9.99 3.38 -1.65
CA GLY A 292 -9.79 3.99 -0.35
C GLY A 292 -9.13 5.37 -0.40
N ARG A 293 -8.47 5.72 -1.50
CA ARG A 293 -7.85 7.03 -1.74
C ARG A 293 -8.82 8.09 -2.28
N ALA A 294 -10.06 7.73 -2.56
CA ALA A 294 -11.06 8.69 -3.03
C ALA A 294 -11.68 9.48 -1.88
N GLY A 295 -11.75 10.81 -2.05
CA GLY A 295 -12.29 11.77 -1.06
C GLY A 295 -11.23 12.32 -0.09
N ARG A 296 -11.12 13.65 -0.04
CA ARG A 296 -10.21 14.38 0.87
C ARG A 296 -11.02 14.93 2.05
N PRO A 297 -10.80 14.45 3.29
CA PRO A 297 -11.70 14.75 4.44
C PRO A 297 -11.91 16.22 4.73
N GLN A 298 -10.96 17.11 4.38
CA GLN A 298 -11.05 18.55 4.68
C GLN A 298 -11.54 19.39 3.49
N TYR A 299 -11.69 18.79 2.30
CA TYR A 299 -11.93 19.52 1.06
C TYR A 299 -13.12 19.02 0.27
N ASP A 300 -13.45 17.75 0.37
CA ASP A 300 -14.46 17.11 -0.48
C ASP A 300 -15.63 16.56 0.34
N ASN A 301 -16.84 16.79 -0.15
CA ASN A 301 -18.06 16.25 0.43
C ASN A 301 -18.34 14.82 -0.02
N TYR A 302 -17.67 14.36 -1.08
CA TYR A 302 -17.74 13.01 -1.64
C TYR A 302 -16.43 12.67 -2.34
N GLY A 303 -16.16 11.38 -2.46
CA GLY A 303 -15.07 10.83 -3.25
C GLY A 303 -15.62 9.89 -4.34
N GLU A 304 -14.95 9.83 -5.47
CA GLU A 304 -15.33 8.98 -6.59
C GLU A 304 -14.20 8.03 -6.97
N SER A 305 -14.54 6.78 -7.22
CA SER A 305 -13.62 5.79 -7.80
C SER A 305 -14.20 5.23 -9.08
N ILE A 306 -13.45 5.34 -10.17
CA ILE A 306 -13.94 4.93 -11.49
C ILE A 306 -12.99 3.91 -12.09
N ILE A 307 -13.54 2.75 -12.47
CA ILE A 307 -12.83 1.73 -13.23
C ILE A 307 -12.91 2.05 -14.71
N VAL A 308 -11.75 2.07 -15.38
CA VAL A 308 -11.66 2.07 -16.84
C VAL A 308 -11.11 0.72 -17.24
N GLY A 309 -12.00 -0.23 -17.56
CA GLY A 309 -11.62 -1.61 -17.85
C GLY A 309 -12.01 -2.04 -19.26
N ASN A 310 -11.35 -3.08 -19.75
CA ASN A 310 -11.76 -3.81 -20.95
C ASN A 310 -12.65 -4.98 -20.50
N GLY A 311 -13.97 -4.79 -20.48
CA GLY A 311 -14.91 -5.83 -20.06
C GLY A 311 -16.34 -5.31 -20.07
N ASN A 312 -17.29 -6.19 -19.80
CA ASN A 312 -18.69 -5.81 -19.58
C ASN A 312 -18.75 -4.98 -18.29
N SER A 313 -19.38 -3.81 -18.33
CA SER A 313 -19.53 -2.93 -17.18
C SER A 313 -20.30 -3.57 -16.02
N GLU A 314 -21.30 -4.42 -16.34
CA GLU A 314 -22.07 -5.15 -15.33
C GLU A 314 -21.19 -6.16 -14.59
N ASP A 315 -20.35 -6.93 -15.29
CA ASP A 315 -19.40 -7.89 -14.68
C ASP A 315 -18.37 -7.18 -13.79
N LEU A 316 -17.86 -6.03 -14.26
CA LEU A 316 -16.90 -5.24 -13.48
C LEU A 316 -17.54 -4.65 -12.21
N MET A 317 -18.78 -4.21 -12.32
CA MET A 317 -19.54 -3.68 -11.19
C MET A 317 -19.83 -4.79 -10.17
N GLU A 318 -20.29 -5.94 -10.62
CA GLU A 318 -20.60 -7.07 -9.74
C GLU A 318 -19.34 -7.60 -9.06
N TYR A 319 -18.25 -7.79 -9.81
CA TYR A 319 -17.04 -8.37 -9.27
C TYR A 319 -16.29 -7.42 -8.33
N TYR A 320 -16.05 -6.15 -8.75
CA TYR A 320 -15.20 -5.24 -7.97
C TYR A 320 -15.96 -4.37 -6.97
N ILE A 321 -17.10 -3.83 -7.38
CA ILE A 321 -17.85 -2.86 -6.56
C ILE A 321 -18.69 -3.59 -5.52
N ASN A 322 -19.47 -4.59 -5.96
CA ASN A 322 -20.34 -5.39 -5.10
C ASN A 322 -19.61 -6.58 -4.46
N GLY A 323 -18.46 -6.96 -5.01
CA GLY A 323 -17.70 -8.12 -4.54
C GLY A 323 -17.03 -7.90 -3.18
N GLU A 324 -16.87 -8.98 -2.43
CA GLU A 324 -16.15 -9.00 -1.16
C GLU A 324 -14.65 -9.26 -1.39
N PRO A 325 -13.76 -8.61 -0.62
CA PRO A 325 -12.32 -8.88 -0.68
C PRO A 325 -12.01 -10.36 -0.41
N GLU A 326 -10.94 -10.82 -1.02
CA GLU A 326 -10.47 -12.20 -0.82
C GLU A 326 -10.03 -12.41 0.65
N PRO A 327 -10.18 -13.63 1.19
CA PRO A 327 -9.66 -13.95 2.50
C PRO A 327 -8.13 -13.93 2.51
N ILE A 328 -7.56 -13.52 3.62
CA ILE A 328 -6.12 -13.55 3.82
C ILE A 328 -5.68 -14.99 4.05
N VAL A 329 -4.83 -15.50 3.16
CA VAL A 329 -4.25 -16.84 3.25
C VAL A 329 -2.75 -16.71 3.49
N SER A 330 -2.26 -17.37 4.53
CA SER A 330 -0.84 -17.40 4.86
C SER A 330 0.01 -17.92 3.69
N LYS A 331 1.15 -17.31 3.49
CA LYS A 331 2.16 -17.71 2.50
C LYS A 331 3.41 -18.35 3.12
N ILE A 332 3.39 -18.59 4.44
CA ILE A 332 4.54 -19.13 5.16
C ILE A 332 4.80 -20.59 4.81
N THR A 333 3.77 -21.32 4.39
CA THR A 333 3.86 -22.73 4.00
C THR A 333 4.38 -22.95 2.59
N ASP A 334 4.55 -21.89 1.80
CA ASP A 334 5.20 -21.97 0.49
C ASP A 334 6.64 -22.46 0.66
N ASP A 335 7.07 -23.41 -0.15
CA ASP A 335 8.33 -24.14 -0.01
C ASP A 335 9.55 -23.24 0.24
N LYS A 336 9.73 -22.22 -0.58
CA LYS A 336 10.84 -21.23 -0.43
C LYS A 336 10.74 -20.45 0.88
N SER A 337 9.57 -19.97 1.23
CA SER A 337 9.33 -19.19 2.44
C SER A 337 9.56 -20.03 3.68
N LEU A 338 9.01 -21.23 3.71
CA LEU A 338 9.14 -22.15 4.84
C LEU A 338 10.60 -22.50 5.13
N ARG A 339 11.38 -22.86 4.09
CA ARG A 339 12.82 -23.18 4.26
C ARG A 339 13.60 -22.01 4.86
N THR A 340 13.36 -20.82 4.35
CA THR A 340 14.03 -19.60 4.85
C THR A 340 13.71 -19.36 6.33
N HIS A 341 12.45 -19.52 6.71
CA HIS A 341 12.02 -19.26 8.08
C HIS A 341 12.35 -20.40 9.04
N VAL A 342 12.35 -21.65 8.61
CA VAL A 342 12.85 -22.80 9.40
C VAL A 342 14.34 -22.59 9.71
N LEU A 343 15.14 -22.23 8.71
CA LEU A 343 16.56 -21.90 8.92
C LEU A 343 16.74 -20.75 9.91
N SER A 344 15.93 -19.68 9.77
CA SER A 344 15.96 -18.53 10.69
C SER A 344 15.67 -18.96 12.13
N VAL A 345 14.71 -19.84 12.38
CA VAL A 345 14.38 -20.34 13.72
C VAL A 345 15.53 -21.15 14.30
N ILE A 346 16.14 -22.03 13.50
CA ILE A 346 17.29 -22.84 13.93
C ILE A 346 18.48 -21.96 14.32
N VAL A 347 18.80 -20.96 13.49
CA VAL A 347 19.96 -20.07 13.74
C VAL A 347 19.73 -19.18 14.98
N THR A 348 18.51 -18.72 15.19
CA THR A 348 18.18 -17.84 16.36
C THR A 348 17.96 -18.61 17.65
N THR A 349 17.82 -19.94 17.61
CA THR A 349 17.60 -20.79 18.79
C THR A 349 18.51 -22.00 18.72
N PRO A 350 19.82 -21.86 19.07
CA PRO A 350 20.76 -22.97 19.02
C PRO A 350 20.30 -24.15 19.86
N GLY A 351 20.33 -25.35 19.27
CA GLY A 351 19.91 -26.58 19.95
C GLY A 351 18.40 -26.84 19.98
N ILE A 352 17.61 -26.05 19.26
CA ILE A 352 16.16 -26.27 19.13
C ILE A 352 15.86 -27.68 18.59
N LYS A 353 14.90 -28.37 19.18
CA LYS A 353 14.47 -29.69 18.73
C LYS A 353 13.46 -29.56 17.58
N LYS A 354 13.37 -30.60 16.78
CA LYS A 354 12.42 -30.65 15.65
C LYS A 354 10.96 -30.47 16.10
N GLU A 355 10.61 -31.04 17.24
CA GLU A 355 9.29 -30.90 17.83
C GLU A 355 8.97 -29.44 18.16
N ASP A 356 9.93 -28.71 18.75
CA ASP A 356 9.79 -27.29 19.11
C ASP A 356 9.64 -26.42 17.86
N ILE A 357 10.34 -26.76 16.75
CA ILE A 357 10.16 -26.10 15.45
C ILE A 357 8.72 -26.30 14.97
N LEU A 358 8.23 -27.53 15.01
CA LEU A 358 6.84 -27.81 14.60
C LEU A 358 5.84 -27.04 15.46
N ASP A 359 6.02 -27.06 16.78
CA ASP A 359 5.12 -26.39 17.73
C ASP A 359 5.15 -24.85 17.51
N PHE A 360 6.30 -24.29 17.18
CA PHE A 360 6.40 -22.88 16.79
C PHE A 360 5.59 -22.59 15.52
N PHE A 361 5.78 -23.35 14.45
CA PHE A 361 5.05 -23.12 13.19
C PHE A 361 3.54 -23.36 13.31
N LEU A 362 3.09 -24.21 14.25
CA LEU A 362 1.69 -24.37 14.56
C LEU A 362 1.07 -23.12 15.25
N GLN A 363 1.88 -22.19 15.79
CA GLN A 363 1.42 -20.92 16.34
C GLN A 363 1.27 -19.81 15.28
N THR A 364 1.75 -20.03 14.05
CA THR A 364 1.58 -19.10 12.93
C THR A 364 0.16 -19.14 12.38
N LEU A 365 -0.24 -18.14 11.58
CA LEU A 365 -1.51 -18.17 10.85
C LEU A 365 -1.56 -19.37 9.90
N GLY A 366 -0.47 -19.66 9.20
CA GLY A 366 -0.36 -20.84 8.33
C GLY A 366 -0.52 -22.15 9.09
N GLY A 367 -0.06 -22.20 10.34
CA GLY A 367 -0.29 -23.33 11.24
C GLY A 367 -1.76 -23.50 11.58
N LEU A 368 -2.48 -22.41 11.79
CA LEU A 368 -3.93 -22.42 12.06
C LEU A 368 -4.73 -22.82 10.81
N GLN A 369 -4.34 -22.29 9.64
CA GLN A 369 -5.03 -22.54 8.36
C GLN A 369 -4.72 -23.91 7.73
N SER A 370 -3.72 -24.64 8.23
CA SER A 370 -3.24 -25.89 7.65
C SER A 370 -3.43 -27.07 8.61
N ARG A 371 -3.51 -28.29 8.05
CA ARG A 371 -3.48 -29.50 8.87
C ARG A 371 -2.09 -29.71 9.47
N LYS A 372 -2.00 -30.08 10.74
CA LYS A 372 -0.72 -30.38 11.45
C LYS A 372 0.19 -31.34 10.65
N ALA A 373 -0.39 -32.34 10.00
CA ALA A 373 0.37 -33.30 9.17
C ALA A 373 1.04 -32.63 7.97
N THR A 374 0.38 -31.65 7.35
CA THR A 374 0.92 -30.89 6.21
C THR A 374 2.11 -30.04 6.64
N ILE A 375 1.98 -29.30 7.75
CA ILE A 375 3.08 -28.50 8.30
C ILE A 375 4.26 -29.38 8.67
N LYS A 376 4.00 -30.49 9.39
CA LYS A 376 5.04 -31.45 9.76
C LYS A 376 5.80 -31.97 8.54
N PHE A 377 5.08 -32.42 7.50
CA PHE A 377 5.68 -32.92 6.27
C PHE A 377 6.54 -31.85 5.57
N ALA A 378 6.04 -30.61 5.48
CA ALA A 378 6.77 -29.50 4.86
C ALA A 378 8.04 -29.13 5.65
N ILE A 379 8.00 -29.13 6.99
CA ILE A 379 9.17 -28.94 7.86
C ILE A 379 10.16 -30.09 7.65
N ASP A 380 9.69 -31.35 7.61
CA ASP A 380 10.54 -32.54 7.41
C ASP A 380 11.31 -32.47 6.08
N ILE A 381 10.69 -31.97 5.02
CA ILE A 381 11.36 -31.70 3.75
C ILE A 381 12.38 -30.57 3.91
N SER A 382 11.99 -29.46 4.56
CA SER A 382 12.86 -28.29 4.74
C SER A 382 14.13 -28.59 5.54
N LEU A 383 14.07 -29.54 6.48
CA LEU A 383 15.19 -29.98 7.31
C LEU A 383 16.17 -30.95 6.59
N ARG A 384 15.82 -31.46 5.41
CA ARG A 384 16.67 -32.35 4.62
C ARG A 384 17.60 -31.60 3.65
N PHE A 385 17.35 -30.32 3.44
CA PHE A 385 18.14 -29.42 2.60
C PHE A 385 19.06 -28.54 3.46
#